data_8342e0182c3b8915bb674a7fde06710e
#
_entry.id   8342e0182c3b8915bb674a7fde06710e
#
_cell.length_a   1.000
_cell.length_b   1.000
_cell.length_c   1.000
_cell.angle_alpha   90.00
_cell.angle_beta   90.00
_cell.angle_gamma   90.00
#
_symmetry.space_group_name_H-M   'P 1'
#
loop_
_entity.id
_entity.type
_entity.pdbx_description
1 polymer ?
#
loop_
_entity_poly.entity_id
_entity_poly.type
_entity_poly.pdbx_seq_one_letter_code
_entity_poly.pdbx_strand_id
1 'polypeptide(L)'
;MRILVIGAGATGGYFGARLAQAGRDVTFLLRPARAAAVRANGLRLTGEGPDEVVPVTVVTADELNAPYDMVLVTVKNGALDSAMDDMTPAVGPDTLIVPFLNGMSHLDRLNQRFGASAVLGGVVIVATTVNQQGDIVRLAPQASLTTGAQPGNPPTDTTGVAAALGDVVGFDFAISDNILADMWSKWVFIATLGAFTCLMRGAVGEIVAQPGGDKLGPAFLAEATAVAQANGYPIPDAQVRNTIAAVTQPGSGLASSMYRDVLDGHPTESDYIVGDLVKRGRAHGLESPLFHLATTQLAVHNARAHAHR
;
A
#
# COMPACT_ATOMS: atom_id res chain seq x y z
N MET A 1 22.09 7.77 -5.36
CA MET A 1 20.81 8.39 -4.92
C MET A 1 20.67 8.24 -3.42
N ARG A 2 20.41 9.34 -2.74
CA ARG A 2 20.02 9.37 -1.32
C ARG A 2 18.51 9.10 -1.22
N ILE A 3 18.14 8.05 -0.49
CA ILE A 3 16.75 7.60 -0.37
C ILE A 3 16.26 7.88 1.04
N LEU A 4 15.11 8.59 1.15
CA LEU A 4 14.41 8.76 2.42
C LEU A 4 13.19 7.84 2.46
N VAL A 5 13.08 7.00 3.46
CA VAL A 5 11.90 6.14 3.69
C VAL A 5 11.07 6.74 4.82
N ILE A 6 9.82 7.10 4.51
CA ILE A 6 8.91 7.69 5.50
C ILE A 6 8.16 6.59 6.23
N GLY A 7 8.63 6.28 7.44
CA GLY A 7 8.07 5.23 8.28
C GLY A 7 8.80 3.89 8.18
N ALA A 8 8.94 3.20 9.30
CA ALA A 8 9.45 1.84 9.41
C ALA A 8 8.35 0.89 9.93
N GLY A 9 7.19 0.92 9.26
CA GLY A 9 6.12 -0.04 9.43
C GLY A 9 6.39 -1.34 8.65
N ALA A 10 5.35 -2.17 8.51
CA ALA A 10 5.44 -3.46 7.83
C ALA A 10 6.04 -3.37 6.42
N THR A 11 5.52 -2.46 5.59
CA THR A 11 5.97 -2.27 4.20
C THR A 11 7.29 -1.50 4.14
N GLY A 12 7.33 -0.28 4.70
CA GLY A 12 8.50 0.60 4.61
C GLY A 12 9.74 0.01 5.28
N GLY A 13 9.53 -0.61 6.44
CA GLY A 13 10.63 -1.29 7.13
C GLY A 13 11.21 -2.45 6.32
N TYR A 14 10.36 -3.26 5.67
CA TYR A 14 10.82 -4.36 4.83
C TYR A 14 11.62 -3.87 3.63
N PHE A 15 11.01 -3.05 2.77
CA PHE A 15 11.69 -2.58 1.54
C PHE A 15 12.92 -1.73 1.86
N GLY A 16 12.82 -0.81 2.83
CA GLY A 16 13.93 0.05 3.20
C GLY A 16 15.09 -0.73 3.82
N ALA A 17 14.83 -1.78 4.61
CA ALA A 17 15.87 -2.66 5.13
C ALA A 17 16.56 -3.45 4.00
N ARG A 18 15.80 -3.99 3.02
CA ARG A 18 16.38 -4.69 1.86
C ARG A 18 17.22 -3.76 1.00
N LEU A 19 16.81 -2.52 0.79
CA LEU A 19 17.60 -1.50 0.11
C LEU A 19 18.91 -1.18 0.87
N ALA A 20 18.85 -1.02 2.19
CA ALA A 20 20.03 -0.78 3.03
C ALA A 20 21.02 -1.96 2.98
N GLN A 21 20.52 -3.20 3.02
CA GLN A 21 21.34 -4.42 2.87
C GLN A 21 22.01 -4.52 1.49
N ALA A 22 21.36 -4.00 0.45
CA ALA A 22 21.92 -3.90 -0.90
C ALA A 22 22.92 -2.73 -1.06
N GLY A 23 23.28 -2.05 0.04
CA GLY A 23 24.27 -0.95 0.04
C GLY A 23 23.73 0.36 -0.51
N ARG A 24 22.40 0.53 -0.60
CA ARG A 24 21.80 1.82 -0.98
C ARG A 24 21.93 2.83 0.17
N ASP A 25 22.05 4.10 -0.17
CA ASP A 25 22.09 5.20 0.81
C ASP A 25 20.67 5.51 1.32
N VAL A 26 20.24 4.75 2.33
CA VAL A 26 18.89 4.77 2.89
C VAL A 26 18.88 5.41 4.26
N THR A 27 18.02 6.41 4.43
CA THR A 27 17.69 7.04 5.71
C THR A 27 16.20 6.86 6.01
N PHE A 28 15.85 6.54 7.24
CA PHE A 28 14.45 6.45 7.67
C PHE A 28 14.02 7.71 8.42
N LEU A 29 12.94 8.35 7.99
CA LEU A 29 12.25 9.38 8.75
C LEU A 29 11.24 8.73 9.69
N LEU A 30 11.47 8.82 10.99
CA LEU A 30 10.67 8.16 12.01
C LEU A 30 10.23 9.15 13.11
N ARG A 31 9.08 8.86 13.71
CA ARG A 31 8.67 9.56 14.94
C ARG A 31 9.64 9.28 16.09
N PRO A 32 9.82 10.21 17.06
CA PRO A 32 10.89 10.14 18.06
C PRO A 32 11.02 8.80 18.81
N ALA A 33 9.89 8.24 19.29
CA ALA A 33 9.91 6.97 20.02
C ALA A 33 10.39 5.80 19.16
N ARG A 34 9.93 5.71 17.89
CA ARG A 34 10.38 4.66 16.96
C ARG A 34 11.81 4.89 16.52
N ALA A 35 12.22 6.14 16.32
CA ALA A 35 13.59 6.51 15.99
C ALA A 35 14.57 6.04 17.06
N ALA A 36 14.27 6.30 18.33
CA ALA A 36 15.09 5.87 19.47
C ALA A 36 15.25 4.34 19.50
N ALA A 37 14.14 3.59 19.32
CA ALA A 37 14.15 2.13 19.32
C ALA A 37 14.99 1.55 18.15
N VAL A 38 14.83 2.11 16.93
CA VAL A 38 15.56 1.64 15.75
C VAL A 38 17.04 2.02 15.80
N ARG A 39 17.39 3.20 16.32
CA ARG A 39 18.79 3.59 16.55
C ARG A 39 19.51 2.64 17.52
N ALA A 40 18.81 2.19 18.56
CA ALA A 40 19.38 1.28 19.56
C ALA A 40 19.51 -0.17 19.07
N ASN A 41 18.53 -0.68 18.30
CA ASN A 41 18.40 -2.10 18.03
C ASN A 41 18.49 -2.48 16.53
N GLY A 42 18.53 -1.51 15.63
CA GLY A 42 18.34 -1.73 14.19
C GLY A 42 16.89 -2.07 13.82
N LEU A 43 16.67 -2.40 12.56
CA LEU A 43 15.39 -2.99 12.08
C LEU A 43 15.50 -4.51 12.11
N ARG A 44 14.62 -5.15 12.85
CA ARG A 44 14.57 -6.60 12.91
C ARG A 44 13.52 -7.14 11.94
N LEU A 45 13.97 -8.06 11.06
CA LEU A 45 13.14 -8.81 10.12
C LEU A 45 13.06 -10.26 10.61
N THR A 46 11.84 -10.79 10.72
CA THR A 46 11.58 -12.14 11.23
C THR A 46 10.52 -12.85 10.38
N GLY A 47 10.17 -14.08 10.70
CA GLY A 47 9.12 -14.85 10.05
C GLY A 47 9.65 -15.70 8.90
N GLU A 48 9.07 -15.58 7.73
CA GLU A 48 9.50 -16.37 6.55
C GLU A 48 10.95 -16.05 6.18
N GLY A 49 11.84 -17.02 6.38
CA GLY A 49 13.29 -16.89 6.24
C GLY A 49 14.03 -16.69 7.56
N PRO A 50 15.35 -16.43 7.52
CA PRO A 50 16.14 -16.22 8.73
C PRO A 50 15.79 -14.90 9.43
N ASP A 51 15.94 -14.88 10.75
CA ASP A 51 15.90 -13.63 11.54
C ASP A 51 17.13 -12.79 11.24
N GLU A 52 16.90 -11.52 10.94
CA GLU A 52 17.95 -10.56 10.58
C GLU A 52 17.81 -9.26 11.36
N VAL A 53 18.93 -8.65 11.72
CA VAL A 53 18.96 -7.28 12.27
C VAL A 53 19.73 -6.41 11.28
N VAL A 54 19.06 -5.40 10.75
CA VAL A 54 19.61 -4.49 9.75
C VAL A 54 19.92 -3.15 10.41
N PRO A 55 21.19 -2.75 10.50
CA PRO A 55 21.54 -1.40 10.94
C PRO A 55 21.11 -0.40 9.86
N VAL A 56 20.45 0.69 10.27
CA VAL A 56 19.96 1.71 9.36
C VAL A 56 20.17 3.11 9.91
N THR A 57 20.32 4.10 9.02
CA THR A 57 20.34 5.51 9.39
C THR A 57 18.92 5.99 9.66
N VAL A 58 18.73 6.74 10.75
CA VAL A 58 17.43 7.25 11.19
C VAL A 58 17.52 8.73 11.50
N VAL A 59 16.51 9.48 11.04
CA VAL A 59 16.29 10.89 11.39
C VAL A 59 14.87 11.11 11.89
N THR A 60 14.68 12.14 12.70
CA THR A 60 13.37 12.70 13.06
C THR A 60 13.09 13.94 12.20
N ALA A 61 11.86 14.46 12.21
CA ALA A 61 11.48 15.59 11.36
C ALA A 61 12.32 16.86 11.62
N ASP A 62 12.68 17.11 12.87
CA ASP A 62 13.54 18.22 13.28
C ASP A 62 15.02 18.07 12.87
N GLU A 63 15.46 16.88 12.52
CA GLU A 63 16.80 16.59 12.02
C GLU A 63 16.90 16.68 10.48
N LEU A 64 15.76 16.76 9.77
CA LEU A 64 15.76 16.92 8.31
C LEU A 64 16.18 18.32 7.89
N ASN A 65 17.28 18.42 7.15
CA ASN A 65 17.89 19.70 6.80
C ASN A 65 18.32 19.83 5.32
N ALA A 66 18.11 18.82 4.50
CA ALA A 66 18.52 18.82 3.09
C ALA A 66 17.61 17.92 2.25
N PRO A 67 17.44 18.23 0.95
CA PRO A 67 16.70 17.38 0.01
C PRO A 67 17.33 16.00 -0.17
N TYR A 68 16.50 15.02 -0.47
CA TYR A 68 16.85 13.68 -0.92
C TYR A 68 16.57 13.53 -2.42
N ASP A 69 17.24 12.59 -3.08
CA ASP A 69 16.99 12.32 -4.50
C ASP A 69 15.66 11.56 -4.67
N MET A 70 15.33 10.72 -3.68
CA MET A 70 14.08 9.92 -3.69
C MET A 70 13.48 9.84 -2.29
N VAL A 71 12.13 9.94 -2.23
CA VAL A 71 11.34 9.77 -1.02
C VAL A 71 10.35 8.62 -1.21
N LEU A 72 10.50 7.54 -0.45
CA LEU A 72 9.56 6.42 -0.41
C LEU A 72 8.52 6.70 0.68
N VAL A 73 7.27 6.95 0.29
CA VAL A 73 6.18 7.22 1.23
C VAL A 73 5.49 5.91 1.59
N THR A 74 5.71 5.44 2.81
CA THR A 74 5.30 4.08 3.24
C THR A 74 4.40 4.07 4.46
N VAL A 75 3.83 5.20 4.81
CA VAL A 75 2.87 5.35 5.91
C VAL A 75 1.48 4.84 5.51
N LYS A 76 0.62 4.53 6.50
CA LYS A 76 -0.81 4.33 6.24
C LYS A 76 -1.46 5.65 5.80
N ASN A 77 -2.51 5.58 4.97
CA ASN A 77 -3.19 6.76 4.41
C ASN A 77 -3.65 7.78 5.46
N GLY A 78 -4.09 7.33 6.64
CA GLY A 78 -4.49 8.20 7.74
C GLY A 78 -3.36 9.04 8.36
N ALA A 79 -2.10 8.69 8.11
CA ALA A 79 -0.94 9.43 8.56
C ALA A 79 -0.28 10.26 7.43
N LEU A 80 -0.85 10.26 6.21
CA LEU A 80 -0.19 10.86 5.06
C LEU A 80 -0.03 12.37 5.18
N ASP A 81 -1.03 13.11 5.72
CA ASP A 81 -0.94 14.57 5.82
C ASP A 81 0.22 14.98 6.76
N SER A 82 0.31 14.38 7.95
CA SER A 82 1.43 14.68 8.83
C SER A 82 2.77 14.23 8.25
N ALA A 83 2.80 13.13 7.50
CA ALA A 83 4.01 12.67 6.83
C ALA A 83 4.45 13.62 5.71
N MET A 84 3.51 14.21 4.95
CA MET A 84 3.81 15.22 3.95
C MET A 84 4.40 16.49 4.58
N ASP A 85 3.89 16.91 5.73
CA ASP A 85 4.45 18.05 6.47
C ASP A 85 5.86 17.74 6.96
N ASP A 86 6.07 16.59 7.60
CA ASP A 86 7.35 16.15 8.14
C ASP A 86 8.43 16.00 7.03
N MET A 87 8.06 15.49 5.85
CA MET A 87 9.02 15.26 4.76
C MET A 87 9.28 16.48 3.87
N THR A 88 8.52 17.55 4.00
CA THR A 88 8.66 18.75 3.14
C THR A 88 10.10 19.25 3.01
N PRO A 89 10.94 19.32 4.08
CA PRO A 89 12.33 19.75 3.96
C PRO A 89 13.23 18.79 3.13
N ALA A 90 12.79 17.55 2.94
CA ALA A 90 13.50 16.55 2.15
C ALA A 90 13.14 16.58 0.64
N VAL A 91 12.16 17.40 0.24
CA VAL A 91 11.69 17.49 -1.15
C VAL A 91 12.28 18.74 -1.80
N GLY A 92 13.19 18.54 -2.73
CA GLY A 92 13.75 19.59 -3.60
C GLY A 92 13.17 19.51 -5.02
N PRO A 93 13.66 20.37 -5.93
CA PRO A 93 13.12 20.45 -7.30
C PRO A 93 13.27 19.17 -8.12
N ASP A 94 14.28 18.35 -7.82
CA ASP A 94 14.60 17.11 -8.54
C ASP A 94 14.25 15.86 -7.74
N THR A 95 13.60 16.01 -6.58
CA THR A 95 13.23 14.88 -5.72
C THR A 95 12.10 14.07 -6.34
N LEU A 96 12.26 12.76 -6.44
CA LEU A 96 11.21 11.82 -6.84
C LEU A 96 10.49 11.25 -5.61
N ILE A 97 9.16 11.25 -5.64
CA ILE A 97 8.31 10.72 -4.56
C ILE A 97 7.64 9.43 -5.04
N VAL A 98 7.91 8.31 -4.39
CA VAL A 98 7.33 7.00 -4.73
C VAL A 98 6.42 6.54 -3.58
N PRO A 99 5.09 6.58 -3.76
CA PRO A 99 4.15 6.11 -2.75
C PRO A 99 3.99 4.59 -2.76
N PHE A 100 3.97 3.99 -1.58
CA PHE A 100 3.72 2.55 -1.36
C PHE A 100 2.33 2.30 -0.76
N LEU A 101 1.45 3.29 -0.79
CA LEU A 101 0.14 3.22 -0.19
C LEU A 101 -0.86 2.44 -1.07
N ASN A 102 -1.88 1.90 -0.43
CA ASN A 102 -2.99 1.26 -1.12
C ASN A 102 -4.06 2.28 -1.53
N GLY A 103 -4.79 1.97 -2.62
CA GLY A 103 -5.80 2.87 -3.18
C GLY A 103 -5.19 3.91 -4.12
N MET A 104 -5.93 4.98 -4.40
CA MET A 104 -5.54 6.02 -5.36
C MET A 104 -5.53 7.44 -4.76
N SER A 105 -6.28 7.69 -3.68
CA SER A 105 -6.45 9.04 -3.11
C SER A 105 -5.16 9.70 -2.63
N HIS A 106 -4.14 8.90 -2.30
CA HIS A 106 -2.83 9.40 -1.92
C HIS A 106 -2.10 10.11 -3.07
N LEU A 107 -2.30 9.66 -4.33
CA LEU A 107 -1.74 10.34 -5.50
C LEU A 107 -2.31 11.73 -5.66
N ASP A 108 -3.63 11.90 -5.52
CA ASP A 108 -4.28 13.21 -5.64
C ASP A 108 -3.69 14.20 -4.62
N ARG A 109 -3.49 13.74 -3.37
CA ARG A 109 -2.94 14.54 -2.27
C ARG A 109 -1.46 14.88 -2.48
N LEU A 110 -0.64 13.91 -2.87
CA LEU A 110 0.79 14.11 -3.14
C LEU A 110 0.98 15.03 -4.36
N ASN A 111 0.21 14.82 -5.43
CA ASN A 111 0.25 15.68 -6.63
C ASN A 111 -0.14 17.13 -6.31
N GLN A 112 -1.16 17.33 -5.48
CA GLN A 112 -1.58 18.66 -5.05
C GLN A 112 -0.49 19.36 -4.22
N ARG A 113 0.24 18.62 -3.38
CA ARG A 113 1.24 19.19 -2.47
C ARG A 113 2.59 19.44 -3.13
N PHE A 114 3.08 18.49 -3.95
CA PHE A 114 4.45 18.47 -4.46
C PHE A 114 4.54 18.60 -5.99
N GLY A 115 3.41 18.61 -6.68
CA GLY A 115 3.35 18.61 -8.14
C GLY A 115 3.41 17.20 -8.73
N ALA A 116 2.62 16.95 -9.77
CA ALA A 116 2.53 15.64 -10.39
C ALA A 116 3.85 15.16 -11.02
N SER A 117 4.72 16.08 -11.45
CA SER A 117 6.03 15.75 -12.03
C SER A 117 7.01 15.13 -11.03
N ALA A 118 6.87 15.44 -9.74
CA ALA A 118 7.71 14.88 -8.68
C ALA A 118 7.20 13.51 -8.21
N VAL A 119 5.91 13.19 -8.44
CA VAL A 119 5.26 12.02 -7.87
C VAL A 119 5.14 10.90 -8.90
N LEU A 120 5.79 9.79 -8.64
CA LEU A 120 5.62 8.54 -9.39
C LEU A 120 4.39 7.77 -8.90
N GLY A 121 3.89 6.83 -9.70
CA GLY A 121 3.00 5.80 -9.19
C GLY A 121 3.78 4.64 -8.57
N GLY A 122 3.13 3.88 -7.68
CA GLY A 122 3.74 2.72 -7.04
C GLY A 122 2.77 1.58 -6.79
N VAL A 123 3.16 0.37 -7.15
CA VAL A 123 2.47 -0.88 -6.85
C VAL A 123 3.38 -1.75 -6.02
N VAL A 124 2.98 -2.01 -4.78
CA VAL A 124 3.74 -2.85 -3.84
C VAL A 124 2.92 -4.10 -3.52
N ILE A 125 3.54 -5.25 -3.65
CA ILE A 125 2.99 -6.54 -3.21
C ILE A 125 3.96 -7.08 -2.15
N VAL A 126 3.49 -7.26 -0.94
CA VAL A 126 4.24 -7.85 0.16
C VAL A 126 3.27 -8.32 1.25
N ALA A 127 3.55 -9.44 1.86
CA ALA A 127 2.83 -9.93 3.02
C ALA A 127 3.71 -9.80 4.27
N THR A 128 3.56 -8.67 4.96
CA THR A 128 4.30 -8.34 6.18
C THR A 128 3.38 -7.75 7.24
N THR A 129 3.77 -7.87 8.49
CA THR A 129 3.13 -7.21 9.64
C THR A 129 4.21 -6.69 10.60
N VAL A 130 3.81 -5.95 11.62
CA VAL A 130 4.68 -5.54 12.73
C VAL A 130 4.15 -6.18 13.99
N ASN A 131 5.00 -6.92 14.71
CA ASN A 131 4.64 -7.54 15.98
C ASN A 131 4.68 -6.53 17.15
N GLN A 132 4.32 -6.98 18.35
CA GLN A 132 4.31 -6.14 19.57
C GLN A 132 5.70 -5.64 19.97
N GLN A 133 6.77 -6.33 19.57
CA GLN A 133 8.15 -5.94 19.80
C GLN A 133 8.65 -4.89 18.78
N GLY A 134 7.84 -4.63 17.75
CA GLY A 134 8.19 -3.72 16.67
C GLY A 134 9.01 -4.38 15.56
N ASP A 135 9.16 -5.71 15.56
CA ASP A 135 9.82 -6.44 14.48
C ASP A 135 8.93 -6.52 13.25
N ILE A 136 9.54 -6.50 12.08
CA ILE A 136 8.88 -6.68 10.81
C ILE A 136 8.80 -8.17 10.52
N VAL A 137 7.59 -8.72 10.59
CA VAL A 137 7.33 -10.15 10.38
C VAL A 137 6.92 -10.39 8.93
N ARG A 138 7.71 -11.17 8.21
CA ARG A 138 7.41 -11.61 6.85
C ARG A 138 6.48 -12.82 6.90
N LEU A 139 5.34 -12.74 6.23
CA LEU A 139 4.28 -13.76 6.25
C LEU A 139 4.29 -14.65 5.01
N ALA A 140 4.96 -14.21 3.92
CA ALA A 140 5.10 -14.95 2.68
C ALA A 140 6.39 -14.54 1.94
N PRO A 141 6.97 -15.42 1.10
CA PRO A 141 8.24 -15.15 0.43
C PRO A 141 8.15 -14.12 -0.70
N GLN A 142 6.98 -13.93 -1.31
CA GLN A 142 6.80 -13.03 -2.45
C GLN A 142 6.78 -11.58 -1.99
N ALA A 143 7.61 -10.75 -2.64
CA ALA A 143 7.56 -9.30 -2.52
C ALA A 143 7.92 -8.68 -3.88
N SER A 144 7.21 -7.63 -4.27
CA SER A 144 7.52 -6.89 -5.48
C SER A 144 7.21 -5.41 -5.35
N LEU A 145 7.94 -4.61 -6.09
CA LEU A 145 7.76 -3.17 -6.25
C LEU A 145 7.75 -2.83 -7.73
N THR A 146 6.65 -2.28 -8.21
CA THR A 146 6.57 -1.70 -9.55
C THR A 146 6.34 -0.19 -9.40
N THR A 147 7.07 0.62 -10.14
CA THR A 147 6.90 2.07 -10.15
C THR A 147 6.98 2.62 -11.57
N GLY A 148 6.53 3.84 -11.78
CA GLY A 148 6.58 4.47 -13.10
C GLY A 148 6.08 5.90 -13.07
N ALA A 149 6.35 6.65 -14.14
CA ALA A 149 5.87 8.01 -14.30
C ALA A 149 4.35 8.04 -14.50
N GLN A 150 3.69 9.05 -13.92
CA GLN A 150 2.27 9.31 -14.20
C GLN A 150 2.14 9.90 -15.63
N PRO A 151 1.03 9.60 -16.36
CA PRO A 151 0.80 10.14 -17.69
C PRO A 151 0.83 11.68 -17.74
N GLY A 152 1.40 12.24 -18.82
CA GLY A 152 1.49 13.70 -19.01
C GLY A 152 2.64 14.38 -18.28
N ASN A 153 3.40 13.65 -17.47
CA ASN A 153 4.61 14.17 -16.86
C ASN A 153 5.80 14.12 -17.84
N PRO A 154 6.80 15.01 -17.69
CA PRO A 154 8.04 14.89 -18.44
C PRO A 154 8.68 13.52 -18.19
N PRO A 155 9.51 13.02 -19.12
CA PRO A 155 10.20 11.75 -18.95
C PRO A 155 10.99 11.78 -17.64
N THR A 156 10.62 10.91 -16.71
CA THR A 156 11.38 10.69 -15.48
C THR A 156 12.64 9.90 -15.84
N ASP A 157 13.75 10.18 -15.19
CA ASP A 157 14.95 9.35 -15.28
C ASP A 157 14.68 7.96 -14.66
N THR A 158 14.07 7.09 -15.46
CA THR A 158 13.79 5.71 -15.07
C THR A 158 15.06 4.90 -14.87
N THR A 159 16.19 5.29 -15.47
CA THR A 159 17.49 4.64 -15.29
C THR A 159 17.99 4.85 -13.86
N GLY A 160 17.93 6.07 -13.36
CA GLY A 160 18.28 6.37 -11.97
C GLY A 160 17.38 5.69 -10.96
N VAL A 161 16.06 5.63 -11.25
CA VAL A 161 15.10 4.89 -10.42
C VAL A 161 15.42 3.39 -10.39
N ALA A 162 15.68 2.78 -11.57
CA ALA A 162 16.05 1.37 -11.66
C ALA A 162 17.35 1.07 -10.94
N ALA A 163 18.35 1.94 -11.05
CA ALA A 163 19.62 1.79 -10.32
C ALA A 163 19.46 1.92 -8.79
N ALA A 164 18.51 2.74 -8.34
CA ALA A 164 18.25 2.93 -6.92
C ALA A 164 17.46 1.77 -6.29
N LEU A 165 16.44 1.25 -6.99
CA LEU A 165 15.46 0.31 -6.44
C LEU A 165 15.60 -1.12 -6.99
N GLY A 166 16.30 -1.32 -8.12
CA GLY A 166 16.50 -2.63 -8.75
C GLY A 166 17.68 -3.41 -8.17
N ASP A 167 17.81 -4.66 -8.61
CA ASP A 167 18.89 -5.59 -8.22
C ASP A 167 19.05 -5.74 -6.69
N VAL A 168 17.94 -5.85 -5.99
CA VAL A 168 17.86 -5.99 -4.53
C VAL A 168 17.35 -7.37 -4.16
N VAL A 169 18.09 -8.09 -3.33
CA VAL A 169 17.64 -9.39 -2.82
C VAL A 169 16.46 -9.20 -1.87
N GLY A 170 15.39 -9.96 -2.09
CA GLY A 170 14.22 -9.98 -1.21
C GLY A 170 12.95 -9.40 -1.83
N PHE A 171 13.04 -8.74 -2.97
CA PHE A 171 11.88 -8.36 -3.77
C PHE A 171 12.22 -8.21 -5.25
N ASP A 172 11.22 -8.43 -6.10
CA ASP A 172 11.30 -8.16 -7.54
C ASP A 172 11.01 -6.69 -7.81
N PHE A 173 11.74 -6.08 -8.74
CA PHE A 173 11.55 -4.69 -9.13
C PHE A 173 11.22 -4.57 -10.61
N ALA A 174 10.29 -3.67 -10.96
CA ALA A 174 9.95 -3.35 -12.34
C ALA A 174 9.62 -1.86 -12.52
N ILE A 175 9.93 -1.33 -13.71
CA ILE A 175 9.43 -0.04 -14.18
C ILE A 175 8.19 -0.31 -15.05
N SER A 176 7.11 0.41 -14.80
CA SER A 176 5.87 0.33 -15.57
C SER A 176 5.77 1.47 -16.58
N ASP A 177 5.39 1.13 -17.80
CA ASP A 177 5.05 2.11 -18.84
C ASP A 177 3.64 2.68 -18.66
N ASN A 178 2.79 2.06 -17.81
CA ASN A 178 1.43 2.49 -17.53
C ASN A 178 1.06 2.24 -16.05
N ILE A 179 1.78 2.88 -15.18
CA ILE A 179 1.71 2.65 -13.73
C ILE A 179 0.29 2.90 -13.15
N LEU A 180 -0.48 3.84 -13.70
CA LEU A 180 -1.84 4.07 -13.21
C LEU A 180 -2.76 2.88 -13.52
N ALA A 181 -2.62 2.23 -14.68
CA ALA A 181 -3.39 1.02 -14.99
C ALA A 181 -3.01 -0.14 -14.04
N ASP A 182 -1.73 -0.29 -13.71
CA ASP A 182 -1.27 -1.30 -12.75
C ASP A 182 -1.79 -1.01 -11.33
N MET A 183 -1.78 0.26 -10.92
CA MET A 183 -2.35 0.69 -9.63
C MET A 183 -3.85 0.43 -9.56
N TRP A 184 -4.62 0.74 -10.64
CA TRP A 184 -6.05 0.42 -10.71
C TRP A 184 -6.30 -1.09 -10.66
N SER A 185 -5.51 -1.89 -11.40
CA SER A 185 -5.63 -3.36 -11.39
C SER A 185 -5.42 -3.93 -9.98
N LYS A 186 -4.36 -3.50 -9.30
CA LYS A 186 -4.13 -3.87 -7.91
C LYS A 186 -5.27 -3.39 -7.00
N TRP A 187 -5.70 -2.13 -7.15
CA TRP A 187 -6.73 -1.55 -6.29
C TRP A 187 -8.08 -2.27 -6.42
N VAL A 188 -8.51 -2.58 -7.64
CA VAL A 188 -9.72 -3.39 -7.89
C VAL A 188 -9.65 -4.73 -7.16
N PHE A 189 -8.51 -5.42 -7.22
CA PHE A 189 -8.32 -6.68 -6.50
C PHE A 189 -8.41 -6.51 -4.98
N ILE A 190 -7.64 -5.59 -4.40
CA ILE A 190 -7.60 -5.41 -2.94
C ILE A 190 -8.90 -4.81 -2.38
N ALA A 191 -9.60 -3.97 -3.15
CA ALA A 191 -10.89 -3.43 -2.77
C ALA A 191 -11.96 -4.54 -2.77
N THR A 192 -11.99 -5.36 -3.82
CA THR A 192 -12.87 -6.54 -3.91
C THR A 192 -12.65 -7.48 -2.74
N LEU A 193 -11.41 -7.94 -2.55
CA LEU A 193 -11.07 -8.86 -1.46
C LEU A 193 -11.34 -8.23 -0.09
N GLY A 194 -11.00 -6.94 0.07
CA GLY A 194 -11.20 -6.21 1.32
C GLY A 194 -12.67 -6.06 1.70
N ALA A 195 -13.49 -5.53 0.79
CA ALA A 195 -14.91 -5.36 1.03
C ALA A 195 -15.62 -6.70 1.28
N PHE A 196 -15.33 -7.71 0.45
CA PHE A 196 -15.92 -9.04 0.52
C PHE A 196 -15.61 -9.74 1.85
N THR A 197 -14.32 -9.85 2.23
CA THR A 197 -13.91 -10.56 3.45
C THR A 197 -14.29 -9.81 4.73
N CYS A 198 -14.26 -8.48 4.72
CA CYS A 198 -14.68 -7.69 5.88
C CYS A 198 -16.20 -7.72 6.10
N LEU A 199 -16.99 -7.58 5.03
CA LEU A 199 -18.45 -7.59 5.13
C LEU A 199 -18.97 -8.96 5.58
N MET A 200 -18.43 -10.04 5.00
CA MET A 200 -18.81 -11.42 5.33
C MET A 200 -18.13 -11.96 6.59
N ARG A 201 -17.10 -11.27 7.12
CA ARG A 201 -16.35 -11.65 8.33
C ARG A 201 -15.73 -13.05 8.24
N GLY A 202 -15.16 -13.39 7.08
CA GLY A 202 -14.55 -14.69 6.83
C GLY A 202 -13.44 -14.63 5.79
N ALA A 203 -12.60 -15.66 5.76
CA ALA A 203 -11.70 -15.93 4.65
C ALA A 203 -12.50 -16.39 3.42
N VAL A 204 -11.91 -16.28 2.24
CA VAL A 204 -12.57 -16.65 0.97
C VAL A 204 -13.20 -18.03 1.02
N GLY A 205 -12.45 -19.06 1.45
CA GLY A 205 -12.96 -20.44 1.49
C GLY A 205 -14.11 -20.65 2.46
N GLU A 206 -14.12 -19.93 3.59
CA GLU A 206 -15.21 -19.98 4.57
C GLU A 206 -16.51 -19.39 3.98
N ILE A 207 -16.38 -18.28 3.24
CA ILE A 207 -17.52 -17.61 2.61
C ILE A 207 -18.07 -18.45 1.46
N VAL A 208 -17.19 -18.94 0.58
CA VAL A 208 -17.54 -19.75 -0.59
C VAL A 208 -18.27 -21.05 -0.21
N ALA A 209 -17.97 -21.59 0.95
CA ALA A 209 -18.63 -22.79 1.49
C ALA A 209 -20.10 -22.54 1.89
N GLN A 210 -20.54 -21.28 1.99
CA GLN A 210 -21.93 -20.97 2.40
C GLN A 210 -22.85 -20.83 1.17
N PRO A 211 -24.17 -21.07 1.32
CA PRO A 211 -25.12 -20.90 0.22
C PRO A 211 -25.03 -19.51 -0.43
N GLY A 212 -24.70 -19.46 -1.72
CA GLY A 212 -24.55 -18.22 -2.48
C GLY A 212 -23.24 -17.46 -2.25
N GLY A 213 -22.35 -17.94 -1.37
CA GLY A 213 -21.07 -17.30 -1.08
C GLY A 213 -20.12 -17.23 -2.29
N ASP A 214 -20.21 -18.24 -3.17
CA ASP A 214 -19.46 -18.33 -4.44
C ASP A 214 -19.78 -17.19 -5.43
N LYS A 215 -20.96 -16.56 -5.30
CA LYS A 215 -21.42 -15.47 -6.18
C LYS A 215 -21.01 -14.09 -5.69
N LEU A 216 -20.70 -13.94 -4.40
CA LEU A 216 -20.46 -12.62 -3.79
C LEU A 216 -19.15 -11.99 -4.26
N GLY A 217 -18.04 -12.73 -4.24
CA GLY A 217 -16.76 -12.23 -4.72
C GLY A 217 -16.80 -11.70 -6.16
N PRO A 218 -17.34 -12.48 -7.12
CA PRO A 218 -17.59 -12.00 -8.49
C PRO A 218 -18.51 -10.77 -8.58
N ALA A 219 -19.53 -10.66 -7.73
CA ALA A 219 -20.43 -9.49 -7.71
C ALA A 219 -19.70 -8.22 -7.23
N PHE A 220 -18.90 -8.31 -6.16
CA PHE A 220 -18.01 -7.20 -5.75
C PHE A 220 -17.04 -6.81 -6.86
N LEU A 221 -16.42 -7.79 -7.53
CA LEU A 221 -15.49 -7.51 -8.63
C LEU A 221 -16.19 -6.78 -9.78
N ALA A 222 -17.42 -7.15 -10.13
CA ALA A 222 -18.17 -6.49 -11.18
C ALA A 222 -18.41 -5.00 -10.88
N GLU A 223 -18.78 -4.65 -9.64
CA GLU A 223 -18.90 -3.24 -9.25
C GLU A 223 -17.56 -2.50 -9.35
N ALA A 224 -16.46 -3.10 -8.83
CA ALA A 224 -15.14 -2.47 -8.84
C ALA A 224 -14.60 -2.27 -10.27
N THR A 225 -14.77 -3.26 -11.15
CA THR A 225 -14.33 -3.15 -12.55
C THR A 225 -15.13 -2.09 -13.33
N ALA A 226 -16.44 -1.97 -13.07
CA ALA A 226 -17.26 -0.92 -13.68
C ALA A 226 -16.77 0.48 -13.27
N VAL A 227 -16.40 0.68 -12.01
CA VAL A 227 -15.81 1.95 -11.53
C VAL A 227 -14.46 2.22 -12.21
N ALA A 228 -13.58 1.22 -12.29
CA ALA A 228 -12.28 1.36 -12.95
C ALA A 228 -12.45 1.73 -14.44
N GLN A 229 -13.34 1.06 -15.16
CA GLN A 229 -13.64 1.35 -16.56
C GLN A 229 -14.18 2.77 -16.76
N ALA A 230 -15.10 3.23 -15.91
CA ALA A 230 -15.65 4.57 -15.98
C ALA A 230 -14.61 5.67 -15.73
N ASN A 231 -13.57 5.35 -14.96
CA ASN A 231 -12.43 6.23 -14.72
C ASN A 231 -11.32 6.11 -15.81
N GLY A 232 -11.54 5.34 -16.89
CA GLY A 232 -10.60 5.20 -18.00
C GLY A 232 -9.54 4.12 -17.83
N TYR A 233 -9.69 3.25 -16.83
CA TYR A 233 -8.73 2.16 -16.53
C TYR A 233 -9.43 0.78 -16.56
N PRO A 234 -9.82 0.29 -17.75
CA PRO A 234 -10.44 -1.03 -17.87
C PRO A 234 -9.47 -2.11 -17.39
N ILE A 235 -9.98 -3.02 -16.57
CA ILE A 235 -9.17 -4.11 -16.02
C ILE A 235 -9.01 -5.20 -17.08
N PRO A 236 -7.78 -5.67 -17.37
CA PRO A 236 -7.55 -6.73 -18.36
C PRO A 236 -8.32 -8.02 -18.01
N ASP A 237 -8.90 -8.69 -19.02
CA ASP A 237 -9.67 -9.92 -18.85
C ASP A 237 -8.93 -11.01 -18.08
N ALA A 238 -7.61 -11.14 -18.30
CA ALA A 238 -6.78 -12.10 -17.58
C ALA A 238 -6.77 -11.79 -16.06
N GLN A 239 -6.67 -10.51 -15.69
CA GLN A 239 -6.71 -10.08 -14.30
C GLN A 239 -8.09 -10.29 -13.68
N VAL A 240 -9.17 -10.05 -14.42
CA VAL A 240 -10.54 -10.34 -13.98
C VAL A 240 -10.69 -11.83 -13.71
N ARG A 241 -10.27 -12.70 -14.64
CA ARG A 241 -10.32 -14.17 -14.43
C ARG A 241 -9.51 -14.61 -13.22
N ASN A 242 -8.30 -14.08 -13.06
CA ASN A 242 -7.44 -14.42 -11.91
C ASN A 242 -8.09 -13.99 -10.58
N THR A 243 -8.70 -12.81 -10.56
CA THR A 243 -9.41 -12.32 -9.36
C THR A 243 -10.63 -13.19 -9.06
N ILE A 244 -11.43 -13.56 -10.07
CA ILE A 244 -12.55 -14.49 -9.88
C ILE A 244 -12.06 -15.80 -9.29
N ALA A 245 -11.02 -16.41 -9.87
CA ALA A 245 -10.44 -17.65 -9.36
C ALA A 245 -10.02 -17.53 -7.89
N ALA A 246 -9.36 -16.42 -7.53
CA ALA A 246 -8.91 -16.18 -6.16
C ALA A 246 -10.06 -16.00 -5.16
N VAL A 247 -11.13 -15.26 -5.53
CA VAL A 247 -12.26 -14.96 -4.63
C VAL A 247 -13.36 -16.04 -4.61
N THR A 248 -13.20 -17.10 -5.42
CA THR A 248 -14.14 -18.24 -5.45
C THR A 248 -13.47 -19.58 -5.10
N GLN A 249 -12.20 -19.57 -4.69
CA GLN A 249 -11.45 -20.79 -4.43
C GLN A 249 -11.95 -21.50 -3.15
N PRO A 250 -12.48 -22.73 -3.24
CA PRO A 250 -12.90 -23.50 -2.08
C PRO A 250 -11.74 -23.77 -1.12
N GLY A 251 -11.99 -23.68 0.18
CA GLY A 251 -11.01 -23.96 1.23
C GLY A 251 -9.85 -22.96 1.33
N SER A 252 -9.89 -21.87 0.55
CA SER A 252 -8.84 -20.85 0.57
C SER A 252 -8.82 -20.08 1.89
N GLY A 253 -7.65 -19.98 2.53
CA GLY A 253 -7.40 -19.10 3.67
C GLY A 253 -7.15 -17.63 3.28
N LEU A 254 -7.32 -17.27 2.00
CA LEU A 254 -7.09 -15.92 1.52
C LEU A 254 -8.01 -14.91 2.22
N ALA A 255 -7.41 -13.88 2.81
CA ALA A 255 -8.11 -12.78 3.45
C ALA A 255 -7.32 -11.48 3.27
N SER A 256 -8.02 -10.35 3.32
CA SER A 256 -7.40 -9.03 3.18
C SER A 256 -6.63 -8.61 4.45
N SER A 257 -5.71 -7.65 4.31
CA SER A 257 -5.09 -6.98 5.46
C SER A 257 -6.13 -6.24 6.31
N MET A 258 -7.13 -5.61 5.67
CA MET A 258 -8.24 -4.95 6.37
C MET A 258 -9.04 -5.94 7.23
N TYR A 259 -9.25 -7.18 6.75
CA TYR A 259 -9.96 -8.18 7.54
C TYR A 259 -9.15 -8.60 8.77
N ARG A 260 -7.83 -8.70 8.65
CA ARG A 260 -6.95 -8.90 9.83
C ARG A 260 -7.05 -7.74 10.82
N ASP A 261 -7.00 -6.47 10.33
CA ASP A 261 -7.22 -5.30 11.19
C ASP A 261 -8.58 -5.38 11.91
N VAL A 262 -9.65 -5.84 11.21
CA VAL A 262 -10.99 -6.04 11.82
C VAL A 262 -10.97 -7.11 12.91
N LEU A 263 -10.29 -8.24 12.70
CA LEU A 263 -10.18 -9.32 13.68
C LEU A 263 -9.42 -8.88 14.93
N ASP A 264 -8.37 -8.08 14.74
CA ASP A 264 -7.52 -7.56 15.81
C ASP A 264 -8.14 -6.33 16.51
N GLY A 265 -9.34 -5.88 16.09
CA GLY A 265 -9.99 -4.69 16.64
C GLY A 265 -9.31 -3.37 16.26
N HIS A 266 -8.46 -3.36 15.25
CA HIS A 266 -7.74 -2.20 14.79
C HIS A 266 -8.55 -1.39 13.77
N PRO A 267 -8.39 -0.05 13.70
CA PRO A 267 -8.94 0.75 12.61
C PRO A 267 -8.38 0.31 11.26
N THR A 268 -9.26 0.26 10.27
CA THR A 268 -8.94 -0.14 8.89
C THR A 268 -8.68 1.07 7.99
N GLU A 269 -8.07 0.85 6.81
CA GLU A 269 -7.94 1.86 5.76
C GLU A 269 -9.16 1.89 4.81
N SER A 270 -10.33 1.48 5.28
CA SER A 270 -11.55 1.33 4.46
C SER A 270 -11.94 2.59 3.70
N ASP A 271 -11.78 3.77 4.30
CA ASP A 271 -12.15 5.04 3.66
C ASP A 271 -11.34 5.30 2.38
N TYR A 272 -10.08 4.86 2.35
CA TYR A 272 -9.14 5.06 1.24
C TYR A 272 -9.16 3.92 0.22
N ILE A 273 -9.61 2.72 0.60
CA ILE A 273 -9.64 1.54 -0.29
C ILE A 273 -11.05 1.28 -0.79
N VAL A 274 -12.05 1.27 0.09
CA VAL A 274 -13.45 0.94 -0.24
C VAL A 274 -14.24 2.22 -0.49
N GLY A 275 -14.14 3.19 0.41
CA GLY A 275 -14.86 4.47 0.33
C GLY A 275 -14.46 5.33 -0.86
N ASP A 276 -13.18 5.42 -1.19
CA ASP A 276 -12.71 6.18 -2.36
C ASP A 276 -13.21 5.55 -3.67
N LEU A 277 -13.31 4.21 -3.76
CA LEU A 277 -13.88 3.52 -4.92
C LEU A 277 -15.36 3.90 -5.11
N VAL A 278 -16.16 3.90 -4.04
CA VAL A 278 -17.56 4.36 -4.07
C VAL A 278 -17.65 5.82 -4.50
N LYS A 279 -16.79 6.69 -3.96
CA LYS A 279 -16.74 8.10 -4.32
C LYS A 279 -16.45 8.32 -5.80
N ARG A 280 -15.45 7.62 -6.35
CA ARG A 280 -15.09 7.69 -7.78
C ARG A 280 -16.17 7.10 -8.67
N GLY A 281 -16.86 6.04 -8.27
CA GLY A 281 -18.02 5.51 -9.00
C GLY A 281 -19.16 6.53 -9.08
N ARG A 282 -19.51 7.16 -7.96
CA ARG A 282 -20.56 8.20 -7.91
C ARG A 282 -20.25 9.41 -8.79
N ALA A 283 -18.99 9.80 -8.92
CA ALA A 283 -18.59 10.89 -9.82
C ALA A 283 -18.92 10.60 -11.30
N HIS A 284 -19.10 9.33 -11.67
CA HIS A 284 -19.54 8.87 -12.99
C HIS A 284 -20.99 8.36 -13.02
N GLY A 285 -21.80 8.62 -11.97
CA GLY A 285 -23.19 8.20 -11.90
C GLY A 285 -23.40 6.69 -11.67
N LEU A 286 -22.35 5.98 -11.21
CA LEU A 286 -22.45 4.55 -10.91
C LEU A 286 -22.87 4.31 -9.46
N GLU A 287 -23.79 3.38 -9.28
CA GLU A 287 -24.13 2.83 -7.97
C GLU A 287 -23.29 1.58 -7.71
N SER A 288 -22.77 1.47 -6.48
CA SER A 288 -21.99 0.33 -6.03
C SER A 288 -22.54 -0.18 -4.70
N PRO A 289 -23.73 -0.84 -4.71
CA PRO A 289 -24.49 -1.17 -3.50
C PRO A 289 -23.72 -2.08 -2.54
N LEU A 290 -22.97 -3.06 -3.04
CA LEU A 290 -22.17 -3.97 -2.20
C LEU A 290 -21.02 -3.22 -1.53
N PHE A 291 -20.29 -2.39 -2.27
CA PHE A 291 -19.25 -1.54 -1.71
C PHE A 291 -19.80 -0.52 -0.73
N HIS A 292 -20.99 0.02 -0.97
CA HIS A 292 -21.64 0.94 -0.04
C HIS A 292 -21.97 0.27 1.30
N LEU A 293 -22.52 -0.96 1.26
CA LEU A 293 -22.77 -1.77 2.47
C LEU A 293 -21.47 -2.04 3.23
N ALA A 294 -20.41 -2.45 2.53
CA ALA A 294 -19.11 -2.71 3.12
C ALA A 294 -18.51 -1.43 3.74
N THR A 295 -18.60 -0.28 3.07
CA THR A 295 -18.15 1.02 3.60
C THR A 295 -18.88 1.37 4.89
N THR A 296 -20.21 1.21 4.94
CA THR A 296 -21.01 1.50 6.13
C THR A 296 -20.63 0.60 7.30
N GLN A 297 -20.49 -0.71 7.05
CA GLN A 297 -20.09 -1.69 8.08
C GLN A 297 -18.70 -1.37 8.63
N LEU A 298 -17.74 -1.06 7.76
CA LEU A 298 -16.36 -0.73 8.14
C LEU A 298 -16.27 0.63 8.86
N ALA A 299 -17.10 1.61 8.51
CA ALA A 299 -17.19 2.87 9.25
C ALA A 299 -17.67 2.65 10.70
N VAL A 300 -18.66 1.76 10.91
CA VAL A 300 -19.10 1.37 12.26
C VAL A 300 -17.98 0.67 13.01
N HIS A 301 -17.23 -0.22 12.37
CA HIS A 301 -16.07 -0.87 12.98
C HIS A 301 -15.00 0.16 13.38
N ASN A 302 -14.61 1.06 12.49
CA ASN A 302 -13.59 2.09 12.74
C ASN A 302 -14.01 3.02 13.89
N ALA A 303 -15.28 3.44 13.96
CA ALA A 303 -15.79 4.26 15.05
C ALA A 303 -15.63 3.56 16.42
N ARG A 304 -15.94 2.25 16.49
CA ARG A 304 -15.75 1.44 17.71
C ARG A 304 -14.27 1.28 18.07
N ALA A 305 -13.43 0.97 17.08
CA ALA A 305 -11.99 0.79 17.28
C ALA A 305 -11.28 2.07 17.78
N HIS A 306 -11.77 3.25 17.39
CA HIS A 306 -11.26 4.53 17.92
C HIS A 306 -11.75 4.83 19.35
N ALA A 307 -12.97 4.41 19.71
CA ALA A 307 -13.51 4.63 21.05
C ALA A 307 -12.83 3.78 22.15
N HIS A 308 -12.14 2.71 21.78
CA HIS A 308 -11.43 1.79 22.69
C HIS A 308 -9.92 2.09 22.81
N ARG A 309 -9.41 3.17 22.21
CA ARG A 309 -8.03 3.67 22.33
C ARG A 309 -7.93 4.87 23.24
#